data_52254409d80b47f748944edf6cdad7b7
#
_entry.id   52254409d80b47f748944edf6cdad7b7
#
_cell.length_a   1.000
_cell.length_b   1.000
_cell.length_c   1.000
_cell.angle_alpha   90.00
_cell.angle_beta   90.00
_cell.angle_gamma   90.00
#
_symmetry.space_group_name_H-M   'P 1'
#
loop_
_entity.id
_entity.type
_entity.pdbx_description
1 polymer ?
#
loop_
_entity_poly.entity_id
_entity_poly.type
_entity_poly.pdbx_seq_one_letter_code
_entity_poly.pdbx_strand_id
1 'polypeptide(L)' 'MYEIPTGEQLRDFLREHSLTGAAAAAIVGVDSRTVRKWTASGEAANRRAIPWSAWILLRLVVGEISIESYKKDLAAEQS' A
#
# COMPACT_ATOMS: atom_id res chain seq x y z
N MET A 1 6.88 -9.98 8.87
CA MET A 1 5.85 -8.94 8.67
C MET A 1 6.28 -8.01 7.55
N TYR A 2 5.33 -7.45 6.83
CA TYR A 2 5.62 -6.57 5.70
C TYR A 2 5.86 -5.15 6.18
N GLU A 3 6.92 -4.54 5.69
CA GLU A 3 7.26 -3.17 6.06
C GLU A 3 6.40 -2.17 5.30
N ILE A 4 6.09 -1.04 5.94
CA ILE A 4 5.37 0.05 5.29
C ILE A 4 6.34 0.77 4.34
N PRO A 5 5.95 0.99 3.08
CA PRO A 5 6.84 1.64 2.12
C PRO A 5 6.93 3.14 2.39
N THR A 6 8.03 3.73 1.93
CA THR A 6 8.14 5.19 1.87
C THR A 6 7.21 5.70 0.75
N GLY A 7 6.99 7.02 0.70
CA GLY A 7 6.20 7.61 -0.38
C GLY A 7 6.78 7.32 -1.75
N GLU A 8 8.10 7.36 -1.88
CA GLU A 8 8.75 7.06 -3.15
C GLU A 8 8.60 5.59 -3.53
N GLN A 9 8.76 4.70 -2.57
CA GLN A 9 8.58 3.26 -2.81
C GLN A 9 7.15 2.96 -3.22
N LEU A 10 6.17 3.58 -2.59
CA LEU A 10 4.77 3.39 -2.95
C LEU A 10 4.50 3.92 -4.35
N ARG A 11 5.06 5.06 -4.70
CA ARG A 11 4.90 5.63 -6.03
C ARG A 11 5.46 4.69 -7.09
N ASP A 12 6.65 4.12 -6.84
CA ASP A 12 7.27 3.17 -7.76
C ASP A 12 6.43 1.90 -7.88
N PHE A 13 5.88 1.41 -6.79
CA PHE A 13 5.00 0.25 -6.79
C PHE A 13 3.77 0.50 -7.68
N LEU A 14 3.13 1.64 -7.52
CA LEU A 14 1.95 1.97 -8.33
C LEU A 14 2.33 2.06 -9.82
N ARG A 15 3.47 2.66 -10.12
CA ARG A 15 3.94 2.77 -11.49
C ARG A 15 4.22 1.40 -12.10
N GLU A 16 4.88 0.52 -11.36
CA GLU A 16 5.21 -0.82 -11.82
C GLU A 16 3.96 -1.63 -12.16
N HIS A 17 2.88 -1.41 -11.43
CA HIS A 17 1.63 -2.14 -11.65
C HIS A 17 0.63 -1.35 -12.47
N SER A 18 1.06 -0.26 -13.08
CA SER A 18 0.24 0.60 -13.94
C SER A 18 -1.02 1.10 -13.23
N LEU A 19 -0.90 1.39 -11.94
CA LEU A 19 -2.00 1.91 -11.13
C LEU A 19 -1.89 3.42 -11.00
N THR A 20 -2.99 4.12 -11.30
CA THR A 20 -3.09 5.53 -10.99
C THR A 20 -3.41 5.72 -9.52
N GLY A 21 -3.22 6.94 -9.02
CA GLY A 21 -3.65 7.25 -7.65
C GLY A 21 -5.14 7.02 -7.45
N ALA A 22 -5.95 7.34 -8.46
CA ALA A 22 -7.39 7.13 -8.41
C ALA A 22 -7.73 5.63 -8.34
N ALA A 23 -7.03 4.80 -9.13
CA ALA A 23 -7.25 3.36 -9.11
C ALA A 23 -6.87 2.77 -7.75
N ALA A 24 -5.73 3.17 -7.21
CA ALA A 24 -5.31 2.71 -5.89
C ALA A 24 -6.32 3.14 -4.81
N ALA A 25 -6.80 4.37 -4.90
CA ALA A 25 -7.81 4.88 -3.96
C ALA A 25 -9.08 4.04 -4.00
N ALA A 26 -9.54 3.68 -5.19
CA ALA A 26 -10.73 2.84 -5.34
C ALA A 26 -10.53 1.46 -4.73
N ILE A 27 -9.34 0.88 -4.90
CA ILE A 27 -9.03 -0.45 -4.35
C ILE A 27 -9.13 -0.45 -2.82
N VAL A 28 -8.58 0.58 -2.18
CA VAL A 28 -8.51 0.59 -0.72
C VAL A 28 -9.62 1.41 -0.05
N GLY A 29 -10.53 1.98 -0.83
CA GLY A 29 -11.70 2.65 -0.28
C GLY A 29 -11.47 4.04 0.28
N VAL A 30 -10.51 4.78 -0.29
CA VAL A 30 -10.22 6.16 0.12
C VAL A 30 -10.30 7.07 -1.10
N ASP A 31 -10.17 8.39 -0.90
CA ASP A 31 -10.12 9.32 -2.01
C ASP A 31 -8.69 9.45 -2.57
N SER A 32 -8.58 9.98 -3.78
CA SER A 32 -7.27 10.11 -4.43
C SER A 32 -6.38 11.13 -3.73
N ARG A 33 -6.95 12.09 -3.00
CA ARG A 33 -6.17 13.03 -2.21
C ARG A 33 -5.42 12.31 -1.10
N THR A 34 -6.06 11.32 -0.47
CA THR A 34 -5.42 10.53 0.56
C THR A 34 -4.24 9.74 -0.01
N VAL A 35 -4.41 9.13 -1.18
CA VAL A 35 -3.30 8.41 -1.83
C VAL A 35 -2.15 9.36 -2.16
N ARG A 36 -2.46 10.59 -2.60
CA ARG A 36 -1.40 11.56 -2.87
C ARG A 36 -0.58 11.89 -1.63
N LYS A 37 -1.21 11.94 -0.45
CA LYS A 37 -0.47 12.14 0.80
C LYS A 37 0.47 10.97 1.08
N TRP A 38 0.06 9.76 0.76
CA TRP A 38 0.88 8.57 0.97
C TRP A 38 2.07 8.51 0.02
N THR A 39 1.95 9.08 -1.17
CA THR A 39 3.01 9.05 -2.19
C THR A 39 3.86 10.30 -2.19
N ALA A 40 3.56 11.28 -1.34
CA ALA A 40 4.36 12.48 -1.23
C ALA A 40 5.77 12.14 -0.77
N SER A 41 6.75 12.85 -1.31
CA SER A 41 8.15 12.62 -0.95
C SER A 41 8.65 13.73 -0.03
N GLY A 42 9.77 13.47 0.62
CA GLY A 42 10.44 14.44 1.46
C GLY A 42 9.67 14.74 2.72
N GLU A 43 9.84 15.96 3.22
CA GLU A 43 9.26 16.41 4.49
C GLU A 43 8.00 17.24 4.30
N ALA A 44 7.23 16.95 3.26
CA ALA A 44 5.98 17.67 3.02
C ALA A 44 5.09 17.57 4.26
N ALA A 45 4.55 18.71 4.68
CA ALA A 45 3.73 18.80 5.91
C ALA A 45 2.50 17.90 5.82
N ASN A 46 2.01 17.62 4.62
CA ASN A 46 0.80 16.81 4.41
C ASN A 46 1.07 15.33 4.24
N ARG A 47 2.35 14.93 4.31
CA ARG A 47 2.70 13.54 4.10
C ARG A 47 2.11 12.64 5.19
N ARG A 48 1.58 11.52 4.76
CA ARG A 48 1.06 10.48 5.66
C ARG A 48 1.60 9.14 5.19
N ALA A 49 1.97 8.26 6.11
CA ALA A 49 2.32 6.90 5.76
C ALA A 49 1.06 6.14 5.37
N ILE A 50 1.18 5.27 4.37
CA ILE A 50 0.06 4.40 4.03
C ILE A 50 -0.23 3.47 5.22
N PRO A 51 -1.51 3.30 5.60
CA PRO A 51 -1.83 2.32 6.64
C PRO A 51 -1.44 0.91 6.20
N TRP A 52 -1.02 0.11 7.16
CA TRP A 52 -0.57 -1.25 6.89
C TRP A 52 -1.63 -2.08 6.15
N SER A 53 -2.89 -1.97 6.55
CA SER A 53 -3.98 -2.72 5.91
C SER A 53 -4.18 -2.32 4.46
N ALA A 54 -4.07 -1.03 4.15
CA ALA A 54 -4.18 -0.55 2.77
C ALA A 54 -3.01 -1.07 1.93
N TRP A 55 -1.80 -1.08 2.48
CA TRP A 55 -0.63 -1.58 1.79
C TRP A 55 -0.78 -3.07 1.45
N ILE A 56 -1.22 -3.86 2.41
CA ILE A 56 -1.44 -5.29 2.19
C ILE A 56 -2.51 -5.52 1.14
N LEU A 57 -3.60 -4.75 1.19
CA LEU A 57 -4.67 -4.90 0.21
C LEU A 57 -4.20 -4.60 -1.21
N LEU A 58 -3.39 -3.56 -1.40
CA LEU A 58 -2.82 -3.27 -2.71
C LEU A 58 -1.97 -4.43 -3.22
N ARG A 59 -1.14 -5.00 -2.37
CA ARG A 59 -0.27 -6.11 -2.76
C ARG A 59 -1.05 -7.37 -3.09
N LEU A 60 -2.14 -7.61 -2.38
CA LEU A 60 -3.02 -8.74 -2.68
C LEU A 60 -3.70 -8.56 -4.03
N VAL A 61 -4.20 -7.36 -4.31
CA VAL A 61 -4.93 -7.10 -5.55
C VAL A 61 -4.03 -7.22 -6.76
N VAL A 62 -2.77 -6.76 -6.69
CA VAL A 62 -1.84 -6.88 -7.81
C VAL A 62 -1.18 -8.26 -7.90
N GLY A 63 -1.41 -9.12 -6.93
CA GLY A 63 -0.89 -10.49 -6.97
C GLY A 63 0.53 -10.65 -6.47
N GLU A 64 1.12 -9.65 -5.82
CA GLU A 64 2.47 -9.77 -5.26
C GLU A 64 2.52 -10.72 -4.07
N ILE A 65 1.44 -10.77 -3.31
CA ILE A 65 1.29 -11.75 -2.24
C ILE A 65 -0.03 -12.46 -2.43
N SER A 66 -0.12 -13.70 -1.96
CA SER A 66 -1.36 -14.45 -2.02
C SER A 66 -2.07 -14.40 -0.68
N ILE A 67 -3.39 -14.56 -0.71
CA ILE A 67 -4.16 -14.59 0.53
C ILE A 67 -3.72 -15.77 1.41
N GLU A 68 -3.35 -16.89 0.79
CA GLU A 68 -2.89 -18.06 1.54
C GLU A 68 -1.57 -17.80 2.24
N SER A 69 -0.63 -17.15 1.54
CA SER A 69 0.65 -16.77 2.12
C SER A 69 0.45 -15.79 3.28
N TYR A 70 -0.43 -14.82 3.09
CA TYR A 70 -0.71 -13.85 4.12
C TYR A 70 -1.32 -14.48 5.36
N LYS A 71 -2.22 -15.44 5.18
CA LYS A 71 -2.80 -16.18 6.29
C LYS A 71 -1.75 -16.96 7.07
N LYS A 72 -0.78 -17.55 6.37
CA LYS A 72 0.31 -18.26 7.04
C LYS A 72 1.16 -17.32 7.88
N ASP A 73 1.46 -16.14 7.34
CA ASP A 73 2.26 -15.15 8.07
C ASP A 73 1.53 -14.68 9.33
N LEU A 74 0.22 -14.46 9.24
CA LEU A 74 -0.58 -14.08 10.39
C LEU A 74 -0.58 -15.18 11.45
N ALA A 75 -0.73 -16.43 11.05
CA ALA A 75 -0.72 -17.55 11.98
C ALA A 75 0.63 -17.68 12.68
N ALA A 76 1.72 -17.49 11.95
CA ALA A 76 3.06 -17.55 12.52
C ALA A 76 3.27 -16.47 13.58
N GLU A 77 2.72 -15.28 13.37
CA GLU A 77 2.85 -14.19 14.33
C GLU A 77 2.02 -14.38 15.58
N GLN A 78 0.96 -15.17 15.48
CA GLN A 78 0.07 -15.43 16.61
C GLN A 78 0.50 -16.63 17.46
N SER A 79 1.48 -17.37 17.00
CA SER A 79 1.94 -18.58 17.71
C SER A 79 2.97 -18.29 18.78
#